data_28b415d2a0c325a2788ebf85ffd87a56
#
_entry.id   28b415d2a0c325a2788ebf85ffd87a56
#
_cell.length_a   1.000
_cell.length_b   1.000
_cell.length_c   1.000
_cell.angle_alpha   90.00
_cell.angle_beta   90.00
_cell.angle_gamma   90.00
#
_symmetry.space_group_name_H-M   'P 1'
#
loop_
_entity.id
_entity.type
_entity.pdbx_description
1 polymer ?
#
loop_
_entity_poly.entity_id
_entity_poly.type
_entity_poly.pdbx_seq_one_letter_code
_entity_poly.pdbx_strand_id
1 'polypeptide(L)'
;MSKTTFIATGDLFITRRLPENGYKGFDELSHCIRSHDVAFTNLEMTFHNCEGYPNAVSGGTWAMTSPVMLDDIRRFGFNIYNTANNHSCDYSHGGVLATIKHLKERNMIFSGTGANLSEAGKPCYLETKNARVALISCCHTTEETAAAGAQSADMPGRPGLNLVRAVRTYHLDKEHFAMAKELASVSGVNAAKERSIRLGYSVPFPEGKLPFGSVMFVEDERNFVEAKPNPKDMARIENEIREARRQADVVLVSIHSHDCPGGVGNKPTDFLETFSRNCIDAGAHAVLGHGPHELRGIEVYKGGVIFHGLGNFIFETETVEFQPADAYLNRSMPLDTKVGAYMDERSQNGTRGFAVQEWIWKSVMAGFTMEDGRITQVQLYPIDLGQNKPRGQKGKPVMTYDENTLAYLAGLSEPYGTTLRVDNGVGYIDL
;
A
#
# COMPACT_ATOMS: atom_id res chain seq x y z
N MET A 1 -23.93 16.97 -18.32
CA MET A 1 -22.97 16.83 -17.20
C MET A 1 -22.67 15.36 -17.02
N SER A 2 -21.41 14.95 -17.18
CA SER A 2 -21.02 13.55 -16.99
C SER A 2 -20.78 13.32 -15.50
N LYS A 3 -21.55 12.41 -14.92
CA LYS A 3 -21.40 11.97 -13.53
C LYS A 3 -20.75 10.58 -13.54
N THR A 4 -19.68 10.42 -12.79
CA THR A 4 -18.99 9.14 -12.60
C THR A 4 -18.83 8.90 -11.10
N THR A 5 -19.20 7.70 -10.66
CA THR A 5 -19.17 7.30 -9.26
C THR A 5 -18.04 6.29 -9.01
N PHE A 6 -17.36 6.45 -7.90
CA PHE A 6 -16.20 5.66 -7.50
C PHE A 6 -16.43 5.04 -6.13
N ILE A 7 -15.90 3.85 -5.91
CA ILE A 7 -15.73 3.27 -4.59
C ILE A 7 -14.33 2.67 -4.48
N ALA A 8 -13.63 3.00 -3.40
CA ALA A 8 -12.29 2.52 -3.11
C ALA A 8 -12.26 1.79 -1.78
N THR A 9 -11.51 0.70 -1.73
CA THR A 9 -11.24 -0.07 -0.52
C THR A 9 -9.74 -0.23 -0.32
N GLY A 10 -9.32 -0.55 0.92
CA GLY A 10 -7.93 -0.79 1.25
C GLY A 10 -7.44 -2.20 0.92
N ASP A 11 -6.74 -2.80 1.86
CA ASP A 11 -5.98 -4.03 1.66
C ASP A 11 -6.88 -5.26 1.56
N LEU A 12 -6.70 -6.04 0.49
CA LEU A 12 -7.41 -7.27 0.23
C LEU A 12 -6.43 -8.45 0.31
N PHE A 13 -6.44 -9.13 1.47
CA PHE A 13 -5.65 -10.31 1.76
C PHE A 13 -6.58 -11.53 1.91
N ILE A 14 -6.81 -12.28 0.81
CA ILE A 14 -7.77 -13.38 0.71
C ILE A 14 -7.06 -14.74 0.62
N THR A 15 -7.41 -15.69 1.47
CA THR A 15 -6.82 -17.03 1.49
C THR A 15 -7.84 -18.14 1.36
N ARG A 16 -9.12 -17.83 1.49
CA ARG A 16 -10.21 -18.81 1.46
C ARG A 16 -11.24 -18.46 0.40
N ARG A 17 -11.70 -19.49 -0.29
CA ARG A 17 -12.80 -19.36 -1.26
C ARG A 17 -14.03 -18.72 -0.61
N LEU A 18 -14.70 -17.87 -1.34
CA LEU A 18 -16.03 -17.44 -0.97
C LEU A 18 -17.02 -18.60 -1.17
N PRO A 19 -17.94 -18.84 -0.22
CA PRO A 19 -19.03 -19.77 -0.45
C PRO A 19 -19.81 -19.42 -1.72
N GLU A 20 -20.38 -20.40 -2.40
CA GLU A 20 -21.13 -20.19 -3.64
C GLU A 20 -22.22 -19.12 -3.49
N ASN A 21 -22.97 -19.19 -2.40
CA ASN A 21 -24.03 -18.22 -2.07
C ASN A 21 -23.54 -17.02 -1.24
N GLY A 22 -22.21 -16.74 -1.24
CA GLY A 22 -21.65 -15.69 -0.40
C GLY A 22 -21.63 -16.02 1.10
N TYR A 23 -21.58 -15.00 1.93
CA TYR A 23 -21.66 -15.08 3.39
C TYR A 23 -22.60 -13.99 3.91
N LYS A 24 -23.00 -14.04 5.18
CA LYS A 24 -23.92 -13.04 5.74
C LYS A 24 -23.37 -11.62 5.57
N GLY A 25 -24.08 -10.76 4.83
CA GLY A 25 -23.67 -9.38 4.50
C GLY A 25 -22.94 -9.23 3.16
N PHE A 26 -22.61 -10.34 2.46
CA PHE A 26 -21.92 -10.28 1.17
C PHE A 26 -22.76 -9.56 0.10
N ASP A 27 -24.06 -9.86 0.00
CA ASP A 27 -24.93 -9.30 -1.05
C ASP A 27 -25.10 -7.78 -0.90
N GLU A 28 -25.29 -7.28 0.34
CA GLU A 28 -25.37 -5.86 0.64
C GLU A 28 -24.07 -5.13 0.25
N LEU A 29 -22.94 -5.67 0.67
CA LEU A 29 -21.62 -5.11 0.42
C LEU A 29 -21.27 -5.14 -1.09
N SER A 30 -21.52 -6.27 -1.77
CA SER A 30 -21.27 -6.39 -3.20
C SER A 30 -22.23 -5.53 -4.03
N HIS A 31 -23.47 -5.33 -3.58
CA HIS A 31 -24.41 -4.41 -4.21
C HIS A 31 -23.91 -2.96 -4.12
N CYS A 32 -23.47 -2.55 -2.94
CA CYS A 32 -22.85 -1.22 -2.73
C CYS A 32 -21.67 -1.01 -3.67
N ILE A 33 -20.74 -1.97 -3.77
CA ILE A 33 -19.56 -1.87 -4.65
C ILE A 33 -20.01 -1.78 -6.13
N ARG A 34 -20.93 -2.63 -6.57
CA ARG A 34 -21.40 -2.68 -7.97
C ARG A 34 -22.27 -1.50 -8.38
N SER A 35 -22.82 -0.74 -7.44
CA SER A 35 -23.58 0.46 -7.72
C SER A 35 -22.73 1.64 -8.19
N HIS A 36 -21.39 1.50 -8.14
CA HIS A 36 -20.44 2.49 -8.61
C HIS A 36 -19.85 2.11 -9.98
N ASP A 37 -19.53 3.12 -10.80
CA ASP A 37 -18.93 2.91 -12.12
C ASP A 37 -17.51 2.36 -12.04
N VAL A 38 -16.75 2.81 -11.01
CA VAL A 38 -15.35 2.44 -10.75
C VAL A 38 -15.22 1.88 -9.35
N ALA A 39 -14.74 0.65 -9.23
CA ALA A 39 -14.57 -0.03 -7.96
C ALA A 39 -13.12 -0.53 -7.81
N PHE A 40 -12.38 0.09 -6.89
CA PHE A 40 -10.96 -0.13 -6.64
C PHE A 40 -10.70 -0.95 -5.39
N THR A 41 -9.65 -1.80 -5.43
CA THR A 41 -9.06 -2.44 -4.25
C THR A 41 -7.56 -2.72 -4.43
N ASN A 42 -6.82 -2.86 -3.32
CA ASN A 42 -5.43 -3.31 -3.32
C ASN A 42 -5.35 -4.84 -3.18
N LEU A 43 -4.79 -5.52 -4.16
CA LEU A 43 -4.52 -6.96 -4.12
C LEU A 43 -3.23 -7.22 -3.35
N GLU A 44 -3.31 -7.41 -2.02
CA GLU A 44 -2.14 -7.51 -1.14
C GLU A 44 -1.63 -8.95 -1.00
N MET A 45 -1.46 -9.62 -2.13
CA MET A 45 -0.97 -11.01 -2.21
C MET A 45 -0.37 -11.30 -3.58
N THR A 46 0.34 -12.43 -3.67
CA THR A 46 0.66 -13.08 -4.95
C THR A 46 -0.37 -14.15 -5.28
N PHE A 47 -0.76 -14.23 -6.55
CA PHE A 47 -1.80 -15.15 -7.05
C PHE A 47 -1.17 -16.16 -8.02
N HIS A 48 -0.70 -17.29 -7.49
CA HIS A 48 -0.07 -18.34 -8.28
C HIS A 48 -0.01 -19.68 -7.52
N ASN A 49 0.30 -20.77 -8.23
CA ASN A 49 0.41 -22.11 -7.68
C ASN A 49 1.88 -22.53 -7.62
N CYS A 50 2.68 -21.90 -6.74
CA CYS A 50 4.12 -22.12 -6.60
C CYS A 50 4.92 -21.94 -7.92
N GLU A 51 4.49 -21.01 -8.78
CA GLU A 51 5.19 -20.68 -10.04
C GLU A 51 6.43 -19.79 -9.82
N GLY A 52 6.59 -19.24 -8.61
CA GLY A 52 7.77 -18.49 -8.13
C GLY A 52 8.39 -19.13 -6.90
N TYR A 53 9.64 -18.77 -6.61
CA TYR A 53 10.35 -19.20 -5.40
C TYR A 53 10.12 -18.19 -4.29
N PRO A 54 10.00 -18.65 -3.01
CA PRO A 54 9.96 -17.73 -1.87
C PRO A 54 11.16 -16.78 -1.89
N ASN A 55 10.90 -15.50 -1.66
CA ASN A 55 11.98 -14.54 -1.46
C ASN A 55 12.60 -14.75 -0.07
N ALA A 56 13.86 -14.35 0.11
CA ALA A 56 14.55 -14.43 1.41
C ALA A 56 13.89 -13.58 2.50
N VAL A 57 13.19 -12.53 2.10
CA VAL A 57 12.37 -11.67 2.96
C VAL A 57 10.96 -11.58 2.41
N SER A 58 9.99 -11.40 3.31
CA SER A 58 8.58 -11.23 2.95
C SER A 58 8.06 -9.90 3.49
N GLY A 59 6.89 -9.49 3.03
CA GLY A 59 6.16 -8.34 3.56
C GLY A 59 5.64 -8.50 5.00
N GLY A 60 6.01 -9.59 5.69
CA GLY A 60 5.59 -9.92 7.06
C GLY A 60 5.16 -11.37 7.22
N THR A 61 4.51 -11.94 6.24
CA THR A 61 4.29 -13.38 6.01
C THR A 61 4.39 -13.62 4.51
N TRP A 62 4.82 -14.79 4.05
CA TRP A 62 4.81 -15.09 2.61
C TRP A 62 3.37 -15.28 2.15
N ALA A 63 2.87 -14.29 1.41
CA ALA A 63 1.46 -14.18 1.01
C ALA A 63 1.26 -14.74 -0.40
N MET A 64 0.86 -15.99 -0.48
CA MET A 64 0.47 -16.67 -1.72
C MET A 64 -0.92 -17.26 -1.58
N THR A 65 -1.69 -17.15 -2.66
CA THR A 65 -2.98 -17.83 -2.78
C THR A 65 -3.21 -18.35 -4.19
N SER A 66 -4.10 -19.34 -4.33
CA SER A 66 -4.45 -19.87 -5.64
C SER A 66 -5.08 -18.79 -6.53
N PRO A 67 -4.75 -18.74 -7.85
CA PRO A 67 -5.34 -17.81 -8.81
C PRO A 67 -6.87 -17.85 -8.90
N VAL A 68 -7.50 -18.93 -8.46
CA VAL A 68 -8.96 -19.03 -8.40
C VAL A 68 -9.60 -18.00 -7.45
N MET A 69 -8.83 -17.46 -6.49
CA MET A 69 -9.31 -16.39 -5.60
C MET A 69 -9.58 -15.08 -6.35
N LEU A 70 -8.93 -14.86 -7.50
CA LEU A 70 -9.23 -13.72 -8.36
C LEU A 70 -10.68 -13.75 -8.89
N ASP A 71 -11.21 -14.95 -9.11
CA ASP A 71 -12.60 -15.12 -9.53
C ASP A 71 -13.57 -14.77 -8.39
N ASP A 72 -13.21 -15.12 -7.15
CA ASP A 72 -13.98 -14.74 -5.95
C ASP A 72 -13.91 -13.23 -5.69
N ILE A 73 -12.76 -12.60 -5.89
CA ILE A 73 -12.58 -11.13 -5.76
C ILE A 73 -13.50 -10.39 -6.75
N ARG A 74 -13.62 -10.86 -7.99
CA ARG A 74 -14.53 -10.27 -8.99
C ARG A 74 -15.99 -10.34 -8.58
N ARG A 75 -16.38 -11.30 -7.76
CA ARG A 75 -17.76 -11.43 -7.24
C ARG A 75 -18.16 -10.25 -6.36
N PHE A 76 -17.23 -9.52 -5.75
CA PHE A 76 -17.54 -8.27 -5.04
C PHE A 76 -17.95 -7.15 -5.99
N GLY A 77 -17.45 -7.14 -7.22
CA GLY A 77 -17.74 -6.10 -8.21
C GLY A 77 -16.57 -5.18 -8.54
N PHE A 78 -15.39 -5.42 -7.99
CA PHE A 78 -14.19 -4.65 -8.32
C PHE A 78 -13.82 -4.76 -9.79
N ASN A 79 -13.37 -3.66 -10.39
CA ASN A 79 -13.04 -3.58 -11.81
C ASN A 79 -11.69 -2.91 -12.13
N ILE A 80 -11.01 -2.34 -11.11
CA ILE A 80 -9.65 -1.79 -11.25
C ILE A 80 -8.83 -2.08 -9.99
N TYR A 81 -7.55 -2.47 -10.16
CA TYR A 81 -6.77 -3.08 -9.08
C TYR A 81 -5.38 -2.49 -8.95
N ASN A 82 -4.92 -2.28 -7.70
CA ASN A 82 -3.50 -2.13 -7.37
C ASN A 82 -2.85 -3.49 -7.18
N THR A 83 -1.60 -3.63 -7.67
CA THR A 83 -0.75 -4.81 -7.45
C THR A 83 0.61 -4.45 -6.88
N ALA A 84 0.90 -3.16 -6.60
CA ALA A 84 2.15 -2.71 -6.01
C ALA A 84 2.02 -2.59 -4.49
N ASN A 85 2.48 -3.61 -3.75
CA ASN A 85 2.49 -3.64 -2.29
C ASN A 85 3.67 -4.47 -1.76
N ASN A 86 3.86 -4.50 -0.44
CA ASN A 86 4.97 -5.21 0.21
C ASN A 86 4.95 -6.73 -0.02
N HIS A 87 3.79 -7.33 -0.31
CA HIS A 87 3.62 -8.76 -0.57
C HIS A 87 3.80 -9.15 -2.04
N SER A 88 3.82 -8.20 -2.96
CA SER A 88 3.87 -8.51 -4.41
C SER A 88 5.09 -9.32 -4.84
N CYS A 89 6.21 -9.25 -4.08
CA CYS A 89 7.46 -9.95 -4.39
C CYS A 89 7.80 -11.05 -3.38
N ASP A 90 6.86 -11.49 -2.55
CA ASP A 90 7.07 -12.56 -1.55
C ASP A 90 7.55 -13.88 -2.18
N TYR A 91 7.20 -14.11 -3.44
CA TYR A 91 7.65 -15.26 -4.23
C TYR A 91 8.56 -14.82 -5.40
N SER A 92 9.40 -13.83 -5.12
CA SER A 92 10.43 -13.32 -6.04
C SER A 92 9.82 -12.81 -7.37
N HIS A 93 10.66 -12.53 -8.35
CA HIS A 93 10.22 -12.05 -9.68
C HIS A 93 9.34 -13.08 -10.41
N GLY A 94 9.53 -14.38 -10.14
CA GLY A 94 8.68 -15.45 -10.67
C GLY A 94 7.23 -15.31 -10.20
N GLY A 95 7.00 -15.05 -8.91
CA GLY A 95 5.67 -14.80 -8.34
C GLY A 95 5.00 -13.54 -8.90
N VAL A 96 5.78 -12.46 -9.11
CA VAL A 96 5.29 -11.24 -9.78
C VAL A 96 4.79 -11.55 -11.19
N LEU A 97 5.60 -12.24 -12.00
CA LEU A 97 5.24 -12.59 -13.39
C LEU A 97 4.05 -13.56 -13.46
N ALA A 98 3.98 -14.52 -12.55
CA ALA A 98 2.87 -15.46 -12.47
C ALA A 98 1.56 -14.73 -12.09
N THR A 99 1.59 -13.83 -11.10
CA THR A 99 0.45 -13.00 -10.74
C THR A 99 -0.03 -12.15 -11.93
N ILE A 100 0.89 -11.48 -12.65
CA ILE A 100 0.58 -10.72 -13.85
C ILE A 100 -0.11 -11.60 -14.92
N LYS A 101 0.40 -12.81 -15.15
CA LYS A 101 -0.17 -13.78 -16.08
C LYS A 101 -1.62 -14.10 -15.72
N HIS A 102 -1.88 -14.49 -14.47
CA HIS A 102 -3.21 -14.88 -14.00
C HIS A 102 -4.23 -13.74 -14.00
N LEU A 103 -3.79 -12.49 -13.76
CA LEU A 103 -4.62 -11.29 -13.91
C LEU A 103 -4.98 -11.04 -15.38
N LYS A 104 -3.99 -11.13 -16.29
CA LYS A 104 -4.21 -10.95 -17.73
C LYS A 104 -5.13 -12.02 -18.32
N GLU A 105 -4.99 -13.29 -17.93
CA GLU A 105 -5.87 -14.40 -18.33
C GLU A 105 -7.35 -14.16 -17.96
N ARG A 106 -7.58 -13.36 -16.92
CA ARG A 106 -8.92 -12.98 -16.44
C ARG A 106 -9.39 -11.61 -16.92
N ASN A 107 -8.63 -10.96 -17.80
CA ASN A 107 -8.89 -9.60 -18.28
C ASN A 107 -9.08 -8.58 -17.14
N MET A 108 -8.36 -8.74 -16.03
CA MET A 108 -8.38 -7.81 -14.91
C MET A 108 -7.51 -6.59 -15.22
N ILE A 109 -8.01 -5.39 -14.92
CA ILE A 109 -7.34 -4.11 -15.18
C ILE A 109 -6.53 -3.72 -13.93
N PHE A 110 -5.22 -3.76 -14.01
CA PHE A 110 -4.33 -3.53 -12.86
C PHE A 110 -3.13 -2.64 -13.22
N SER A 111 -2.53 -2.03 -12.20
CA SER A 111 -1.31 -1.23 -12.30
C SER A 111 -0.38 -1.49 -11.11
N GLY A 112 0.92 -1.20 -11.28
CA GLY A 112 1.90 -1.17 -10.21
C GLY A 112 2.96 -2.27 -10.26
N THR A 113 2.72 -3.38 -10.99
CA THR A 113 3.70 -4.43 -11.27
C THR A 113 3.91 -4.62 -12.76
N GLY A 114 5.09 -5.06 -13.16
CA GLY A 114 5.43 -5.28 -14.57
C GLY A 114 6.65 -6.17 -14.76
N ALA A 115 6.89 -6.58 -16.01
CA ALA A 115 8.08 -7.31 -16.42
C ALA A 115 9.34 -6.42 -16.43
N ASN A 116 9.14 -5.09 -16.33
CA ASN A 116 10.20 -4.08 -16.26
C ASN A 116 9.60 -2.78 -15.70
N LEU A 117 10.45 -1.76 -15.45
CA LEU A 117 10.02 -0.49 -14.85
C LEU A 117 8.99 0.25 -15.72
N SER A 118 9.11 0.19 -17.04
CA SER A 118 8.15 0.85 -17.95
C SER A 118 6.75 0.23 -17.82
N GLU A 119 6.66 -1.11 -17.71
CA GLU A 119 5.39 -1.78 -17.51
C GLU A 119 4.82 -1.55 -16.09
N ALA A 120 5.68 -1.59 -15.05
CA ALA A 120 5.24 -1.40 -13.67
C ALA A 120 4.79 0.04 -13.41
N GLY A 121 5.42 1.03 -14.05
CA GLY A 121 5.15 2.46 -13.83
C GLY A 121 3.98 3.01 -14.64
N LYS A 122 3.64 2.40 -15.78
CA LYS A 122 2.60 2.92 -16.67
C LYS A 122 1.20 2.87 -16.04
N PRO A 123 0.32 3.82 -16.38
CA PRO A 123 -1.08 3.77 -15.98
C PRO A 123 -1.81 2.57 -16.66
N CYS A 124 -2.80 2.00 -15.97
CA CYS A 124 -3.85 1.22 -16.62
C CYS A 124 -5.09 2.08 -16.82
N TYR A 125 -5.96 1.68 -17.76
CA TYR A 125 -7.15 2.44 -18.13
C TYR A 125 -8.40 1.59 -18.04
N LEU A 126 -9.44 2.13 -17.41
CA LEU A 126 -10.77 1.57 -17.33
C LEU A 126 -11.74 2.48 -18.10
N GLU A 127 -12.43 1.91 -19.09
CA GLU A 127 -13.52 2.59 -19.80
C GLU A 127 -14.82 2.37 -19.03
N THR A 128 -15.49 3.46 -18.66
CA THR A 128 -16.84 3.44 -18.12
C THR A 128 -17.81 4.07 -19.13
N LYS A 129 -19.10 4.10 -18.79
CA LYS A 129 -20.09 4.75 -19.65
C LYS A 129 -19.83 6.25 -19.83
N ASN A 130 -19.30 6.90 -18.78
CA ASN A 130 -19.24 8.36 -18.70
C ASN A 130 -17.82 8.92 -18.68
N ALA A 131 -16.79 8.10 -18.42
CA ALA A 131 -15.42 8.55 -18.27
C ALA A 131 -14.41 7.42 -18.57
N ARG A 132 -13.26 7.82 -19.07
CA ARG A 132 -12.06 6.99 -19.09
C ARG A 132 -11.25 7.30 -17.84
N VAL A 133 -10.94 6.27 -17.05
CA VAL A 133 -10.26 6.38 -15.76
C VAL A 133 -8.86 5.77 -15.86
N ALA A 134 -7.83 6.51 -15.47
CA ALA A 134 -6.47 6.02 -15.35
C ALA A 134 -6.14 5.72 -13.89
N LEU A 135 -5.43 4.62 -13.63
CA LEU A 135 -4.84 4.30 -12.34
C LEU A 135 -3.33 4.12 -12.48
N ILE A 136 -2.58 4.86 -11.66
CA ILE A 136 -1.15 4.70 -11.47
C ILE A 136 -0.93 4.18 -10.05
N SER A 137 -0.26 3.03 -9.93
CA SER A 137 -0.04 2.38 -8.63
C SER A 137 1.44 2.32 -8.29
N CYS A 138 1.78 2.55 -7.01
CA CYS A 138 3.15 2.47 -6.54
C CYS A 138 3.21 1.94 -5.09
N CYS A 139 4.41 1.54 -4.68
CA CYS A 139 4.69 1.05 -3.33
C CYS A 139 5.90 1.78 -2.74
N HIS A 140 5.83 2.11 -1.45
CA HIS A 140 6.97 2.64 -0.70
C HIS A 140 7.61 1.58 0.20
N THR A 141 6.81 0.84 0.92
CA THR A 141 7.31 -0.11 1.94
C THR A 141 7.51 -1.50 1.34
N THR A 142 8.71 -1.75 0.84
CA THR A 142 9.16 -3.08 0.41
C THR A 142 10.69 -3.08 0.30
N GLU A 143 11.28 -4.26 0.10
CA GLU A 143 12.70 -4.41 -0.13
C GLU A 143 13.11 -3.83 -1.50
N GLU A 144 14.31 -3.23 -1.57
CA GLU A 144 14.84 -2.66 -2.82
C GLU A 144 14.96 -3.69 -3.96
N THR A 145 15.12 -4.96 -3.61
CA THR A 145 15.15 -6.08 -4.58
C THR A 145 13.83 -6.30 -5.31
N ALA A 146 12.72 -5.81 -4.76
CA ALA A 146 11.40 -5.87 -5.38
C ALA A 146 11.21 -4.81 -6.48
N ALA A 147 12.11 -3.81 -6.59
CA ALA A 147 12.01 -2.74 -7.57
C ALA A 147 12.06 -3.28 -9.01
N ALA A 148 11.13 -2.87 -9.85
CA ALA A 148 11.23 -3.07 -11.26
C ALA A 148 12.46 -2.33 -11.83
N GLY A 149 13.20 -2.95 -12.72
CA GLY A 149 14.37 -2.39 -13.39
C GLY A 149 14.06 -1.91 -14.80
N ALA A 150 14.68 -0.80 -15.20
CA ALA A 150 14.57 -0.33 -16.57
C ALA A 150 15.26 -1.29 -17.54
N GLN A 151 14.74 -1.38 -18.76
CA GLN A 151 15.39 -2.10 -19.86
C GLN A 151 16.29 -1.18 -20.68
N SER A 152 17.29 -1.74 -21.33
CA SER A 152 18.09 -1.09 -22.36
C SER A 152 17.89 -1.78 -23.71
N ALA A 153 18.57 -1.30 -24.75
CA ALA A 153 18.45 -1.89 -26.08
C ALA A 153 18.97 -3.35 -26.16
N ASP A 154 19.89 -3.69 -25.28
CA ASP A 154 20.64 -4.96 -25.28
C ASP A 154 20.42 -5.79 -24.01
N MET A 155 19.65 -5.27 -23.04
CA MET A 155 19.39 -5.96 -21.76
C MET A 155 17.93 -5.83 -21.35
N PRO A 156 17.23 -6.94 -21.02
CA PRO A 156 15.88 -6.87 -20.49
C PRO A 156 15.85 -6.15 -19.14
N GLY A 157 14.72 -5.51 -18.85
CA GLY A 157 14.46 -4.96 -17.53
C GLY A 157 14.19 -6.06 -16.51
N ARG A 158 14.23 -5.71 -15.23
CA ARG A 158 13.91 -6.61 -14.12
C ARG A 158 12.43 -6.53 -13.81
N PRO A 159 11.72 -7.67 -13.70
CA PRO A 159 10.34 -7.69 -13.20
C PRO A 159 10.27 -7.16 -11.75
N GLY A 160 9.17 -6.53 -11.41
CA GLY A 160 8.99 -6.01 -10.06
C GLY A 160 7.91 -4.92 -9.98
N LEU A 161 8.05 -4.07 -8.96
CA LEU A 161 7.09 -3.05 -8.56
C LEU A 161 7.52 -1.65 -8.99
N ASN A 162 6.54 -0.78 -9.19
CA ASN A 162 6.71 0.66 -9.30
C ASN A 162 7.00 1.26 -7.92
N LEU A 163 8.27 1.35 -7.52
CA LEU A 163 8.64 1.90 -6.22
C LEU A 163 8.67 3.43 -6.23
N VAL A 164 8.32 4.01 -5.08
CA VAL A 164 8.64 5.38 -4.69
C VAL A 164 9.43 5.35 -3.39
N ARG A 165 10.71 5.68 -3.45
CA ARG A 165 11.62 5.66 -2.31
C ARG A 165 11.53 6.94 -1.53
N ALA A 166 11.82 6.87 -0.23
CA ALA A 166 12.07 8.05 0.59
C ALA A 166 13.57 8.34 0.71
N VAL A 167 13.92 9.60 0.64
CA VAL A 167 15.24 10.10 1.08
C VAL A 167 15.07 10.60 2.49
N ARG A 168 15.70 9.90 3.46
CA ARG A 168 15.69 10.30 4.87
C ARG A 168 16.96 11.04 5.22
N THR A 169 16.80 12.17 5.89
CA THR A 169 17.90 12.96 6.47
C THR A 169 17.63 13.10 7.96
N TYR A 170 18.60 12.77 8.76
CA TYR A 170 18.53 12.88 10.21
C TYR A 170 19.21 14.18 10.63
N HIS A 171 18.45 15.09 11.19
CA HIS A 171 18.92 16.38 11.69
C HIS A 171 19.30 16.23 13.16
N LEU A 172 20.50 16.65 13.50
CA LEU A 172 21.04 16.61 14.86
C LEU A 172 21.53 18.00 15.26
N ASP A 173 21.24 18.38 16.50
CA ASP A 173 21.85 19.55 17.07
C ASP A 173 23.38 19.39 17.19
N LYS A 174 24.06 20.48 17.42
CA LYS A 174 25.51 20.54 17.42
C LYS A 174 26.20 19.53 18.38
N GLU A 175 25.57 19.30 19.54
CA GLU A 175 26.09 18.35 20.54
C GLU A 175 25.96 16.91 20.03
N HIS A 176 24.76 16.50 19.63
CA HIS A 176 24.50 15.16 19.13
C HIS A 176 25.21 14.88 17.80
N PHE A 177 25.38 15.90 16.94
CA PHE A 177 26.15 15.76 15.71
C PHE A 177 27.64 15.49 16.00
N ALA A 178 28.24 16.20 16.98
CA ALA A 178 29.60 15.93 17.41
C ALA A 178 29.78 14.53 18.02
N MET A 179 28.82 14.09 18.84
CA MET A 179 28.82 12.73 19.40
C MET A 179 28.70 11.67 18.29
N ALA A 180 27.81 11.86 17.32
CA ALA A 180 27.65 10.94 16.19
C ALA A 180 28.91 10.86 15.33
N LYS A 181 29.62 11.98 15.14
CA LYS A 181 30.90 12.04 14.42
C LYS A 181 32.01 11.26 15.12
N GLU A 182 32.12 11.40 16.44
CA GLU A 182 33.05 10.63 17.26
C GLU A 182 32.71 9.13 17.18
N LEU A 183 31.47 8.78 17.40
CA LEU A 183 31.01 7.39 17.34
C LEU A 183 31.24 6.75 15.96
N ALA A 184 30.99 7.48 14.87
CA ALA A 184 31.30 7.00 13.53
C ALA A 184 32.80 6.71 13.35
N SER A 185 33.65 7.57 13.88
CA SER A 185 35.10 7.41 13.81
C SER A 185 35.60 6.20 14.60
N VAL A 186 35.21 6.09 15.89
CA VAL A 186 35.72 5.01 16.76
C VAL A 186 35.15 3.63 16.42
N SER A 187 33.94 3.57 15.91
CA SER A 187 33.30 2.31 15.50
C SER A 187 33.77 1.81 14.13
N GLY A 188 34.35 2.69 13.30
CA GLY A 188 34.70 2.37 11.92
C GLY A 188 33.50 1.98 11.03
N VAL A 189 32.28 2.41 11.39
CA VAL A 189 31.04 2.03 10.69
C VAL A 189 31.05 2.37 9.19
N ASN A 190 31.85 3.38 8.79
CA ASN A 190 31.97 3.82 7.40
C ASN A 190 33.20 3.23 6.67
N ALA A 191 34.08 2.46 7.35
CA ALA A 191 35.38 2.07 6.82
C ALA A 191 35.34 1.35 5.46
N ALA A 192 34.36 0.45 5.25
CA ALA A 192 34.17 -0.24 3.98
C ALA A 192 33.81 0.72 2.85
N LYS A 193 32.91 1.68 3.09
CA LYS A 193 32.51 2.70 2.12
C LYS A 193 33.65 3.69 1.82
N GLU A 194 34.37 4.11 2.83
CA GLU A 194 35.53 4.99 2.70
C GLU A 194 36.62 4.31 1.85
N ARG A 195 36.88 3.00 2.11
CA ARG A 195 37.78 2.22 1.28
C ARG A 195 37.32 2.18 -0.17
N SER A 196 36.02 1.96 -0.43
CA SER A 196 35.44 1.92 -1.74
C SER A 196 35.56 3.26 -2.49
N ILE A 197 35.37 4.37 -1.79
CA ILE A 197 35.58 5.75 -2.30
C ILE A 197 37.05 5.95 -2.66
N ARG A 198 37.98 5.61 -1.76
CA ARG A 198 39.43 5.77 -1.97
C ARG A 198 39.95 4.97 -3.16
N LEU A 199 39.33 3.81 -3.45
CA LEU A 199 39.64 2.96 -4.59
C LEU A 199 38.92 3.34 -5.88
N GLY A 200 38.05 4.38 -5.85
CA GLY A 200 37.30 4.84 -7.01
C GLY A 200 36.05 4.01 -7.38
N TYR A 201 35.67 3.03 -6.55
CA TYR A 201 34.45 2.22 -6.77
C TYR A 201 33.16 2.90 -6.31
N SER A 202 33.25 3.96 -5.53
CA SER A 202 32.10 4.70 -5.02
C SER A 202 32.36 6.21 -5.09
N VAL A 203 31.25 6.96 -5.24
CA VAL A 203 31.31 8.42 -5.16
C VAL A 203 31.58 8.88 -3.72
N PRO A 204 32.25 10.01 -3.52
CA PRO A 204 32.46 10.63 -2.22
C PRO A 204 31.15 10.88 -1.48
N PHE A 205 31.22 10.95 -0.16
CA PHE A 205 30.08 11.39 0.63
C PHE A 205 29.72 12.85 0.31
N PRO A 206 28.43 13.21 0.36
CA PRO A 206 28.01 14.58 0.14
C PRO A 206 28.65 15.54 1.14
N GLU A 207 29.09 16.70 0.66
CA GLU A 207 29.66 17.74 1.52
C GLU A 207 28.63 18.23 2.57
N GLY A 208 29.10 18.55 3.77
CA GLY A 208 28.25 19.01 4.88
C GLY A 208 27.39 17.93 5.53
N LYS A 209 27.53 16.66 5.11
CA LYS A 209 26.80 15.54 5.72
C LYS A 209 27.73 14.55 6.39
N LEU A 210 27.26 13.99 7.51
CA LEU A 210 27.97 12.95 8.26
C LEU A 210 27.32 11.59 7.95
N PRO A 211 28.03 10.69 7.24
CA PRO A 211 27.54 9.32 7.06
C PRO A 211 27.70 8.52 8.36
N PHE A 212 26.70 7.68 8.65
CA PHE A 212 26.75 6.72 9.76
C PHE A 212 26.10 5.41 9.30
N GLY A 213 26.90 4.51 8.74
CA GLY A 213 26.40 3.29 8.08
C GLY A 213 25.48 3.60 6.91
N SER A 214 24.22 3.21 7.03
CA SER A 214 23.18 3.43 6.02
C SER A 214 22.44 4.77 6.15
N VAL A 215 22.66 5.53 7.21
CA VAL A 215 21.98 6.79 7.47
C VAL A 215 22.89 7.99 7.22
N MET A 216 22.29 9.17 7.07
CA MET A 216 22.98 10.42 6.81
C MET A 216 22.53 11.47 7.82
N PHE A 217 23.46 12.00 8.61
CA PHE A 217 23.21 13.10 9.54
C PHE A 217 23.60 14.45 8.92
N VAL A 218 22.86 15.48 9.30
CA VAL A 218 23.21 16.89 9.08
C VAL A 218 23.14 17.64 10.41
N GLU A 219 24.02 18.62 10.61
CA GLU A 219 23.95 19.52 11.76
C GLU A 219 22.79 20.52 11.57
N ASP A 220 21.98 20.71 12.60
CA ASP A 220 20.81 21.58 12.62
C ASP A 220 20.67 22.24 14.00
N GLU A 221 19.63 23.04 14.21
CA GLU A 221 19.32 23.65 15.52
C GLU A 221 18.60 22.68 16.46
N ARG A 222 17.96 21.61 15.92
CA ARG A 222 17.17 20.64 16.67
C ARG A 222 17.27 19.23 16.07
N ASN A 223 16.90 18.25 16.89
CA ASN A 223 16.88 16.84 16.48
C ASN A 223 15.53 16.46 15.85
N PHE A 224 15.54 16.00 14.60
CA PHE A 224 14.35 15.47 13.89
C PHE A 224 14.76 14.64 12.67
N VAL A 225 13.82 13.92 12.08
CA VAL A 225 14.02 13.19 10.84
C VAL A 225 13.15 13.84 9.76
N GLU A 226 13.77 14.22 8.65
CA GLU A 226 13.09 14.65 7.46
C GLU A 226 13.00 13.48 6.47
N ALA A 227 11.83 13.19 5.91
CA ALA A 227 11.63 12.20 4.87
C ALA A 227 10.94 12.85 3.67
N LYS A 228 11.58 12.77 2.49
CA LYS A 228 11.04 13.31 1.24
C LYS A 228 11.00 12.24 0.15
N PRO A 229 10.06 12.29 -0.80
CA PRO A 229 10.09 11.43 -1.97
C PRO A 229 11.42 11.55 -2.73
N ASN A 230 11.97 10.42 -3.18
CA ASN A 230 13.14 10.42 -4.04
C ASN A 230 12.81 11.23 -5.32
N PRO A 231 13.61 12.24 -5.68
CA PRO A 231 13.29 13.14 -6.80
C PRO A 231 13.14 12.42 -8.15
N LYS A 232 13.91 11.35 -8.40
CA LYS A 232 13.82 10.58 -9.64
C LYS A 232 12.54 9.75 -9.71
N ASP A 233 12.18 9.11 -8.61
CA ASP A 233 10.96 8.32 -8.53
C ASP A 233 9.73 9.23 -8.61
N MET A 234 9.76 10.39 -7.91
CA MET A 234 8.67 11.37 -7.95
C MET A 234 8.49 11.93 -9.35
N ALA A 235 9.56 12.39 -10.01
CA ALA A 235 9.50 12.92 -11.37
C ALA A 235 8.94 11.89 -12.36
N ARG A 236 9.29 10.62 -12.24
CA ARG A 236 8.73 9.54 -13.06
C ARG A 236 7.22 9.42 -12.86
N ILE A 237 6.77 9.35 -11.61
CA ILE A 237 5.33 9.22 -11.28
C ILE A 237 4.55 10.45 -11.73
N GLU A 238 5.07 11.65 -11.49
CA GLU A 238 4.44 12.90 -11.96
C GLU A 238 4.32 12.96 -13.49
N ASN A 239 5.32 12.44 -14.23
CA ASN A 239 5.26 12.38 -15.69
C ASN A 239 4.15 11.43 -16.16
N GLU A 240 4.01 10.26 -15.51
CA GLU A 240 2.92 9.33 -15.81
C GLU A 240 1.54 9.93 -15.47
N ILE A 241 1.43 10.72 -14.39
CA ILE A 241 0.19 11.44 -14.05
C ILE A 241 -0.15 12.46 -15.13
N ARG A 242 0.82 13.30 -15.56
CA ARG A 242 0.61 14.32 -16.62
C ARG A 242 0.23 13.67 -17.95
N GLU A 243 0.86 12.54 -18.29
CA GLU A 243 0.52 11.79 -19.50
C GLU A 243 -0.88 11.17 -19.40
N ALA A 244 -1.22 10.57 -18.26
CA ALA A 244 -2.55 10.03 -18.01
C ALA A 244 -3.64 11.12 -18.10
N ARG A 245 -3.37 12.35 -17.62
CA ARG A 245 -4.28 13.49 -17.74
C ARG A 245 -4.61 13.89 -19.19
N ARG A 246 -3.70 13.61 -20.12
CA ARG A 246 -3.94 13.85 -21.57
C ARG A 246 -4.80 12.77 -22.21
N GLN A 247 -4.90 11.59 -21.58
CA GLN A 247 -5.54 10.41 -22.15
C GLN A 247 -6.80 9.96 -21.42
N ALA A 248 -7.05 10.48 -20.21
CA ALA A 248 -8.18 10.07 -19.37
C ALA A 248 -8.88 11.29 -18.74
N ASP A 249 -10.17 11.13 -18.49
CA ASP A 249 -10.99 12.14 -17.80
C ASP A 249 -10.63 12.20 -16.31
N VAL A 250 -10.35 11.05 -15.71
CA VAL A 250 -10.02 10.91 -14.28
C VAL A 250 -8.69 10.17 -14.10
N VAL A 251 -7.84 10.69 -13.23
CA VAL A 251 -6.57 10.05 -12.85
C VAL A 251 -6.58 9.77 -11.37
N LEU A 252 -6.40 8.51 -11.01
CA LEU A 252 -6.23 7.99 -9.66
C LEU A 252 -4.77 7.61 -9.45
N VAL A 253 -4.24 7.87 -8.27
CA VAL A 253 -2.95 7.36 -7.81
C VAL A 253 -3.17 6.46 -6.61
N SER A 254 -2.58 5.27 -6.61
CA SER A 254 -2.61 4.35 -5.48
C SER A 254 -1.22 4.23 -4.87
N ILE A 255 -1.12 4.32 -3.56
CA ILE A 255 0.14 4.19 -2.80
C ILE A 255 0.00 3.20 -1.65
N HIS A 256 0.86 2.18 -1.64
CA HIS A 256 1.00 1.25 -0.53
C HIS A 256 2.17 1.66 0.37
N SER A 257 1.90 1.96 1.64
CA SER A 257 2.92 2.41 2.59
C SER A 257 2.58 2.09 4.04
N HIS A 258 3.44 1.29 4.70
CA HIS A 258 3.41 1.07 6.15
C HIS A 258 4.16 2.16 6.94
N ASP A 259 4.78 3.12 6.27
CA ASP A 259 5.59 4.15 6.91
C ASP A 259 4.74 4.99 7.88
N CYS A 260 5.21 5.16 9.11
CA CYS A 260 4.50 5.86 10.17
C CYS A 260 5.49 6.59 11.09
N PRO A 261 5.15 7.80 11.58
CA PRO A 261 6.01 8.56 12.46
C PRO A 261 6.03 7.93 13.85
N GLY A 262 7.23 7.64 14.37
CA GLY A 262 7.41 7.14 15.75
C GLY A 262 6.64 5.86 16.08
N GLY A 263 6.30 5.03 15.08
CA GLY A 263 5.53 3.80 15.26
C GLY A 263 4.02 4.00 15.45
N VAL A 264 3.48 5.19 15.15
CA VAL A 264 2.04 5.49 15.25
C VAL A 264 1.37 5.18 13.92
N GLY A 265 0.76 3.99 13.79
CA GLY A 265 0.24 3.43 12.53
C GLY A 265 -0.82 4.27 11.83
N ASN A 266 -1.70 4.94 12.59
CA ASN A 266 -2.80 5.74 12.08
C ASN A 266 -2.41 7.16 11.61
N LYS A 267 -1.10 7.48 11.56
CA LYS A 267 -0.59 8.75 11.03
C LYS A 267 0.29 8.50 9.80
N PRO A 268 0.15 9.27 8.72
CA PRO A 268 1.11 9.25 7.63
C PRO A 268 2.40 9.98 8.04
N THR A 269 3.51 9.67 7.39
CA THR A 269 4.75 10.45 7.49
C THR A 269 4.72 11.67 6.58
N ASP A 270 5.59 12.64 6.84
CA ASP A 270 5.80 13.82 5.97
C ASP A 270 6.10 13.42 4.51
N PHE A 271 6.80 12.29 4.34
CA PHE A 271 7.03 11.70 3.02
C PHE A 271 5.71 11.39 2.31
N LEU A 272 4.78 10.69 2.99
CA LEU A 272 3.52 10.24 2.38
C LEU A 272 2.60 11.43 2.09
N GLU A 273 2.54 12.42 2.98
CA GLU A 273 1.78 13.65 2.76
C GLU A 273 2.35 14.45 1.56
N THR A 274 3.68 14.63 1.53
CA THR A 274 4.36 15.33 0.42
C THR A 274 4.13 14.60 -0.91
N PHE A 275 4.30 13.27 -0.93
CA PHE A 275 4.03 12.46 -2.10
C PHE A 275 2.61 12.64 -2.61
N SER A 276 1.63 12.52 -1.73
CA SER A 276 0.21 12.58 -2.07
C SER A 276 -0.19 13.95 -2.63
N ARG A 277 0.26 15.03 -1.97
CA ARG A 277 0.02 16.40 -2.44
C ARG A 277 0.69 16.67 -3.80
N ASN A 278 1.92 16.19 -4.00
CA ASN A 278 2.60 16.31 -5.30
C ASN A 278 1.86 15.57 -6.41
N CYS A 279 1.23 14.42 -6.12
CA CYS A 279 0.40 13.71 -7.10
C CYS A 279 -0.83 14.54 -7.50
N ILE A 280 -1.51 15.19 -6.56
CA ILE A 280 -2.63 16.10 -6.86
C ILE A 280 -2.13 17.29 -7.66
N ASP A 281 -1.01 17.91 -7.29
CA ASP A 281 -0.40 19.03 -8.01
C ASP A 281 0.03 18.66 -9.44
N ALA A 282 0.40 17.42 -9.68
CA ALA A 282 0.70 16.88 -11.01
C ALA A 282 -0.55 16.61 -11.86
N GLY A 283 -1.75 16.60 -11.25
CA GLY A 283 -3.04 16.46 -11.95
C GLY A 283 -3.85 15.22 -11.57
N ALA A 284 -3.48 14.44 -10.54
CA ALA A 284 -4.33 13.40 -10.00
C ALA A 284 -5.59 14.00 -9.35
N HIS A 285 -6.72 13.30 -9.44
CA HIS A 285 -7.96 13.72 -8.78
C HIS A 285 -8.11 13.10 -7.38
N ALA A 286 -7.61 11.88 -7.21
CA ALA A 286 -7.60 11.23 -5.91
C ALA A 286 -6.32 10.42 -5.70
N VAL A 287 -5.89 10.35 -4.41
CA VAL A 287 -4.83 9.44 -3.95
C VAL A 287 -5.44 8.43 -3.00
N LEU A 288 -5.24 7.14 -3.30
CA LEU A 288 -5.79 6.00 -2.57
C LEU A 288 -4.67 5.33 -1.78
N GLY A 289 -4.55 5.66 -0.49
CA GLY A 289 -3.54 5.12 0.42
C GLY A 289 -4.00 3.85 1.11
N HIS A 290 -3.09 2.89 1.25
CA HIS A 290 -3.28 1.63 1.94
C HIS A 290 -1.94 1.08 2.46
N GLY A 291 -1.93 -0.03 3.20
CA GLY A 291 -0.73 -0.67 3.76
C GLY A 291 -0.68 -0.76 5.28
N PRO A 292 -0.96 0.30 6.07
CA PRO A 292 -0.79 0.23 7.52
C PRO A 292 -1.84 -0.67 8.20
N HIS A 293 -2.79 -1.20 7.43
CA HIS A 293 -3.94 -1.98 7.91
C HIS A 293 -4.89 -1.21 8.83
N GLU A 294 -4.63 0.07 9.06
CA GLU A 294 -5.42 0.98 9.89
C GLU A 294 -5.94 2.16 9.05
N LEU A 295 -7.02 2.76 9.51
CA LEU A 295 -7.50 4.00 8.93
C LEU A 295 -6.52 5.15 9.22
N ARG A 296 -6.30 6.00 8.21
CA ARG A 296 -5.62 7.30 8.32
C ARG A 296 -6.54 8.41 7.84
N GLY A 297 -6.26 9.64 8.24
CA GLY A 297 -7.09 10.80 7.91
C GLY A 297 -7.33 10.99 6.40
N ILE A 298 -8.38 11.72 6.09
CA ILE A 298 -8.73 12.14 4.73
C ILE A 298 -8.39 13.61 4.60
N GLU A 299 -7.74 13.99 3.51
CA GLU A 299 -7.39 15.36 3.20
C GLU A 299 -8.08 15.80 1.90
N VAL A 300 -8.74 16.96 1.94
CA VAL A 300 -9.21 17.67 0.75
C VAL A 300 -8.14 18.68 0.36
N TYR A 301 -7.48 18.49 -0.77
CA TYR A 301 -6.36 19.31 -1.18
C TYR A 301 -6.51 19.79 -2.62
N LYS A 302 -6.62 21.11 -2.80
CA LYS A 302 -6.75 21.77 -4.13
C LYS A 302 -7.83 21.16 -5.03
N GLY A 303 -8.94 20.74 -4.45
CA GLY A 303 -10.07 20.11 -5.17
C GLY A 303 -9.91 18.63 -5.49
N GLY A 304 -8.80 18.01 -5.09
CA GLY A 304 -8.62 16.56 -5.06
C GLY A 304 -8.86 15.99 -3.66
N VAL A 305 -8.97 14.68 -3.55
CA VAL A 305 -9.12 13.98 -2.28
C VAL A 305 -7.97 13.00 -2.06
N ILE A 306 -7.42 13.00 -0.85
CA ILE A 306 -6.34 12.10 -0.43
C ILE A 306 -6.87 11.24 0.72
N PHE A 307 -6.99 9.95 0.48
CA PHE A 307 -7.22 8.94 1.52
C PHE A 307 -5.85 8.43 1.97
N HIS A 308 -5.34 8.88 3.12
CA HIS A 308 -4.00 8.49 3.57
C HIS A 308 -3.90 7.03 4.01
N GLY A 309 -5.03 6.37 4.30
CA GLY A 309 -5.11 4.94 4.60
C GLY A 309 -6.55 4.46 4.72
N LEU A 310 -6.93 3.50 3.88
CA LEU A 310 -8.28 2.94 3.82
C LEU A 310 -8.47 1.69 4.71
N GLY A 311 -7.41 1.26 5.45
CA GLY A 311 -7.47 0.05 6.27
C GLY A 311 -7.59 -1.23 5.46
N ASN A 312 -8.19 -2.27 6.03
CA ASN A 312 -8.38 -3.56 5.39
C ASN A 312 -9.77 -3.72 4.78
N PHE A 313 -9.85 -4.37 3.61
CA PHE A 313 -11.13 -4.83 3.05
C PHE A 313 -11.35 -6.32 3.32
N ILE A 314 -10.37 -7.18 3.01
CA ILE A 314 -10.33 -8.58 3.46
C ILE A 314 -9.01 -8.80 4.20
N PHE A 315 -9.04 -9.46 5.34
CA PHE A 315 -7.84 -9.68 6.13
C PHE A 315 -7.79 -11.10 6.72
N GLU A 316 -7.41 -12.08 5.88
CA GLU A 316 -7.38 -13.51 6.20
C GLU A 316 -5.96 -14.04 6.46
N THR A 317 -5.08 -13.23 7.08
CA THR A 317 -3.66 -13.55 7.31
C THR A 317 -3.44 -14.80 8.16
N GLU A 318 -4.39 -15.15 9.03
CA GLU A 318 -4.29 -16.32 9.90
C GLU A 318 -4.61 -17.65 9.20
N THR A 319 -5.03 -17.60 7.94
CA THR A 319 -5.44 -18.78 7.16
C THR A 319 -4.63 -18.94 5.87
N VAL A 320 -3.43 -18.36 5.81
CA VAL A 320 -2.47 -18.62 4.74
C VAL A 320 -2.20 -20.12 4.65
N GLU A 321 -2.25 -20.66 3.44
CA GLU A 321 -2.19 -22.12 3.23
C GLU A 321 -0.75 -22.65 3.28
N PHE A 322 0.22 -21.87 2.78
CA PHE A 322 1.62 -22.28 2.68
C PHE A 322 2.55 -21.26 3.31
N GLN A 323 3.61 -21.75 3.94
CA GLN A 323 4.75 -20.95 4.37
C GLN A 323 6.05 -21.66 3.96
N PRO A 324 7.10 -20.92 3.53
CA PRO A 324 8.38 -21.52 3.19
C PRO A 324 9.10 -22.06 4.44
N ALA A 325 10.09 -22.92 4.23
CA ALA A 325 10.93 -23.46 5.30
C ALA A 325 11.54 -22.36 6.19
N ASP A 326 11.96 -21.25 5.58
CA ASP A 326 12.53 -20.11 6.29
C ASP A 326 11.61 -19.55 7.40
N ALA A 327 10.30 -19.54 7.17
CA ALA A 327 9.33 -19.09 8.15
C ALA A 327 9.38 -19.94 9.44
N TYR A 328 9.50 -21.26 9.31
CA TYR A 328 9.59 -22.19 10.43
C TYR A 328 10.96 -22.14 11.09
N LEU A 329 12.04 -22.18 10.31
CA LEU A 329 13.43 -22.14 10.81
C LEU A 329 13.72 -20.86 11.60
N ASN A 330 13.26 -19.71 11.14
CA ASN A 330 13.41 -18.42 11.84
C ASN A 330 12.71 -18.40 13.21
N ARG A 331 11.82 -19.35 13.48
CA ARG A 331 11.13 -19.53 14.77
C ARG A 331 11.55 -20.79 15.51
N SER A 332 12.60 -21.47 15.03
CA SER A 332 13.06 -22.76 15.59
C SER A 332 11.96 -23.82 15.66
N MET A 333 11.05 -23.83 14.67
CA MET A 333 9.95 -24.79 14.58
C MET A 333 10.30 -25.92 13.59
N PRO A 334 9.82 -27.15 13.85
CA PRO A 334 9.95 -28.27 12.91
C PRO A 334 9.26 -27.97 11.57
N LEU A 335 9.84 -28.43 10.45
CA LEU A 335 9.29 -28.18 9.11
C LEU A 335 7.97 -28.89 8.82
N ASP A 336 7.61 -29.90 9.59
CA ASP A 336 6.34 -30.63 9.53
C ASP A 336 5.24 -29.99 10.39
N THR A 337 5.54 -28.85 11.02
CA THR A 337 4.55 -28.07 11.79
C THR A 337 3.41 -27.59 10.90
N LYS A 338 2.17 -27.83 11.33
CA LYS A 338 0.99 -27.31 10.63
C LYS A 338 0.99 -25.79 10.61
N VAL A 339 0.61 -25.18 9.48
CA VAL A 339 0.56 -23.71 9.34
C VAL A 339 -0.31 -23.06 10.43
N GLY A 340 -1.41 -23.69 10.83
CA GLY A 340 -2.22 -23.19 11.95
C GLY A 340 -1.44 -23.06 13.26
N ALA A 341 -0.60 -24.06 13.61
CA ALA A 341 0.25 -24.01 14.80
C ALA A 341 1.37 -22.95 14.65
N TYR A 342 1.90 -22.75 13.44
CA TYR A 342 2.81 -21.65 13.16
C TYR A 342 2.14 -20.27 13.42
N MET A 343 0.87 -20.10 13.00
CA MET A 343 0.12 -18.87 13.25
C MET A 343 -0.22 -18.67 14.73
N ASP A 344 -0.49 -19.75 15.47
CA ASP A 344 -0.69 -19.71 16.92
C ASP A 344 0.58 -19.26 17.64
N GLU A 345 1.74 -19.82 17.28
CA GLU A 345 3.04 -19.38 17.82
C GLU A 345 3.32 -17.91 17.48
N ARG A 346 3.12 -17.50 16.22
CA ARG A 346 3.33 -16.11 15.77
C ARG A 346 2.51 -15.11 16.57
N SER A 347 1.27 -15.44 16.87
CA SER A 347 0.33 -14.56 17.60
C SER A 347 0.35 -14.82 19.12
N GLN A 348 1.14 -15.78 19.61
CA GLN A 348 1.05 -16.29 20.99
C GLN A 348 -0.40 -16.60 21.37
N ASN A 349 -1.04 -17.45 20.57
CA ASN A 349 -2.45 -17.82 20.71
C ASN A 349 -3.40 -16.62 20.71
N GLY A 350 -3.14 -15.62 19.87
CA GLY A 350 -4.01 -14.44 19.70
C GLY A 350 -3.85 -13.37 20.77
N THR A 351 -2.76 -13.39 21.55
CA THR A 351 -2.52 -12.40 22.62
C THR A 351 -1.63 -11.23 22.17
N ARG A 352 -1.12 -11.24 20.93
CA ARG A 352 -0.31 -10.16 20.37
C ARG A 352 -0.52 -9.98 18.86
N GLY A 353 0.08 -8.93 18.33
CA GLY A 353 0.03 -8.58 16.90
C GLY A 353 -1.36 -8.12 16.49
N PHE A 354 -1.80 -8.51 15.30
CA PHE A 354 -3.08 -8.08 14.74
C PHE A 354 -4.30 -8.49 15.58
N ALA A 355 -4.20 -9.60 16.31
CA ALA A 355 -5.31 -10.11 17.11
C ALA A 355 -5.80 -9.14 18.20
N VAL A 356 -4.89 -8.31 18.75
CA VAL A 356 -5.18 -7.37 19.86
C VAL A 356 -5.35 -5.92 19.42
N GLN A 357 -5.24 -5.64 18.13
CA GLN A 357 -5.35 -4.29 17.58
C GLN A 357 -6.74 -4.09 16.97
N GLU A 358 -7.62 -3.39 17.66
CA GLU A 358 -9.03 -3.21 17.25
C GLU A 358 -9.15 -2.59 15.84
N TRP A 359 -8.37 -1.54 15.55
CA TRP A 359 -8.49 -0.76 14.32
C TRP A 359 -8.00 -1.48 13.06
N ILE A 360 -7.30 -2.61 13.20
CA ILE A 360 -6.97 -3.51 12.09
C ILE A 360 -8.23 -4.18 11.50
N TRP A 361 -9.27 -4.35 12.33
CA TRP A 361 -10.49 -5.09 11.99
C TRP A 361 -11.68 -4.19 11.65
N LYS A 362 -11.50 -2.85 11.73
CA LYS A 362 -12.48 -1.84 11.38
C LYS A 362 -11.96 -0.95 10.27
N SER A 363 -12.77 -0.69 9.26
CA SER A 363 -12.35 0.03 8.07
C SER A 363 -13.53 0.75 7.43
N VAL A 364 -13.29 1.39 6.29
CA VAL A 364 -14.33 2.01 5.48
C VAL A 364 -14.17 1.66 4.01
N MET A 365 -15.29 1.57 3.28
CA MET A 365 -15.30 1.73 1.84
C MET A 365 -15.54 3.21 1.55
N ALA A 366 -14.67 3.83 0.75
CA ALA A 366 -14.73 5.24 0.42
C ALA A 366 -15.35 5.45 -0.97
N GLY A 367 -16.61 5.85 -1.00
CA GLY A 367 -17.29 6.29 -2.22
C GLY A 367 -16.97 7.75 -2.51
N PHE A 368 -16.88 8.15 -3.77
CA PHE A 368 -16.84 9.55 -4.18
C PHE A 368 -17.45 9.74 -5.56
N THR A 369 -17.93 10.96 -5.78
CA THR A 369 -18.61 11.33 -7.03
C THR A 369 -17.81 12.42 -7.73
N MET A 370 -17.61 12.22 -9.03
CA MET A 370 -17.07 13.27 -9.91
C MET A 370 -18.17 13.77 -10.85
N GLU A 371 -18.29 15.08 -10.93
CA GLU A 371 -19.18 15.76 -11.88
C GLU A 371 -18.39 16.89 -12.57
N ASP A 372 -18.40 16.89 -13.91
CA ASP A 372 -17.72 17.90 -14.74
C ASP A 372 -16.24 18.12 -14.37
N GLY A 373 -15.52 17.02 -14.09
CA GLY A 373 -14.09 17.03 -13.80
C GLY A 373 -13.72 17.44 -12.35
N ARG A 374 -14.70 17.54 -11.45
CA ARG A 374 -14.50 17.86 -10.03
C ARG A 374 -15.10 16.79 -9.12
N ILE A 375 -14.46 16.54 -8.02
CA ILE A 375 -15.06 15.71 -6.95
C ILE A 375 -16.06 16.62 -6.23
N THR A 376 -17.30 16.14 -6.09
CA THR A 376 -18.39 16.91 -5.48
C THR A 376 -18.85 16.34 -4.13
N GLN A 377 -18.57 15.09 -3.85
CA GLN A 377 -18.97 14.44 -2.60
C GLN A 377 -18.08 13.23 -2.31
N VAL A 378 -17.80 13.00 -1.04
CA VAL A 378 -17.26 11.73 -0.52
C VAL A 378 -18.27 11.10 0.42
N GLN A 379 -18.44 9.77 0.31
CA GLN A 379 -19.30 8.94 1.16
C GLN A 379 -18.47 7.82 1.79
N LEU A 380 -18.63 7.57 3.07
CA LEU A 380 -17.81 6.61 3.83
C LEU A 380 -18.72 5.57 4.46
N TYR A 381 -18.55 4.32 4.06
CA TYR A 381 -19.33 3.18 4.50
C TYR A 381 -18.50 2.32 5.46
N PRO A 382 -18.77 2.33 6.77
CA PRO A 382 -18.03 1.52 7.74
C PRO A 382 -18.20 0.03 7.49
N ILE A 383 -17.10 -0.71 7.63
CA ILE A 383 -17.08 -2.17 7.56
C ILE A 383 -16.34 -2.76 8.76
N ASP A 384 -16.75 -3.95 9.17
CA ASP A 384 -16.12 -4.76 10.23
C ASP A 384 -15.69 -6.11 9.68
N LEU A 385 -14.47 -6.53 10.02
CA LEU A 385 -13.86 -7.78 9.58
C LEU A 385 -13.98 -8.90 10.62
N GLY A 386 -14.62 -8.63 11.76
CA GLY A 386 -14.95 -9.63 12.75
C GLY A 386 -13.79 -10.10 13.62
N GLN A 387 -13.08 -9.19 14.31
CA GLN A 387 -11.95 -9.47 15.20
C GLN A 387 -12.19 -10.67 16.13
N ASN A 388 -13.36 -10.71 16.77
CA ASN A 388 -13.70 -11.71 17.77
C ASN A 388 -14.29 -13.01 17.19
N LYS A 389 -14.38 -13.15 15.87
CA LYS A 389 -14.84 -14.37 15.22
C LYS A 389 -13.76 -15.44 15.25
N PRO A 390 -14.12 -16.73 15.21
CA PRO A 390 -13.16 -17.82 15.03
C PRO A 390 -12.30 -17.59 13.76
N ARG A 391 -11.04 -18.05 13.77
CA ARG A 391 -10.07 -17.93 12.67
C ARG A 391 -10.69 -18.21 11.29
N GLY A 392 -11.48 -19.25 11.15
CA GLY A 392 -12.13 -19.60 9.89
C GLY A 392 -13.27 -18.67 9.45
N GLN A 393 -13.66 -17.67 10.23
CA GLN A 393 -14.77 -16.76 9.97
C GLN A 393 -14.37 -15.29 9.98
N LYS A 394 -13.26 -14.93 10.65
CA LYS A 394 -12.77 -13.54 10.69
C LYS A 394 -12.11 -13.14 9.36
N GLY A 395 -11.95 -11.86 9.14
CA GLY A 395 -11.27 -11.27 7.99
C GLY A 395 -12.17 -10.99 6.79
N LYS A 396 -13.46 -11.35 6.83
CA LYS A 396 -14.44 -11.04 5.78
C LYS A 396 -15.25 -9.81 6.14
N PRO A 397 -15.34 -8.80 5.23
CA PRO A 397 -16.01 -7.54 5.52
C PRO A 397 -17.52 -7.69 5.57
N VAL A 398 -18.14 -6.96 6.49
CA VAL A 398 -19.59 -6.70 6.53
C VAL A 398 -19.84 -5.21 6.75
N MET A 399 -20.84 -4.63 6.12
CA MET A 399 -21.26 -3.26 6.40
C MET A 399 -21.87 -3.17 7.80
N THR A 400 -21.53 -2.12 8.56
CA THR A 400 -21.92 -2.05 9.98
C THR A 400 -22.66 -0.77 10.38
N TYR A 401 -22.57 0.28 9.60
CA TYR A 401 -23.11 1.60 9.97
C TYR A 401 -22.59 2.10 11.34
N ASP A 402 -21.35 1.69 11.72
CA ASP A 402 -20.73 2.01 13.01
C ASP A 402 -20.26 3.46 13.07
N GLU A 403 -21.01 4.29 13.76
CA GLU A 403 -20.68 5.71 13.96
C GLU A 403 -19.38 5.92 14.74
N ASN A 404 -18.93 4.96 15.57
CA ASN A 404 -17.64 5.07 16.27
C ASN A 404 -16.47 5.00 15.29
N THR A 405 -16.57 4.16 14.25
CA THR A 405 -15.56 4.10 13.19
C THR A 405 -15.50 5.42 12.42
N LEU A 406 -16.65 6.04 12.15
CA LEU A 406 -16.72 7.36 11.49
C LEU A 406 -16.21 8.48 12.39
N ALA A 407 -16.52 8.47 13.68
CA ALA A 407 -16.01 9.43 14.64
C ALA A 407 -14.49 9.33 14.80
N TYR A 408 -13.94 8.11 14.83
CA TYR A 408 -12.51 7.88 14.82
C TYR A 408 -11.85 8.47 13.57
N LEU A 409 -12.40 8.19 12.38
CA LEU A 409 -11.89 8.72 11.11
C LEU A 409 -12.02 10.24 11.03
N ALA A 410 -13.09 10.83 11.58
CA ALA A 410 -13.25 12.27 11.69
C ALA A 410 -12.11 12.92 12.49
N GLY A 411 -11.77 12.35 13.67
CA GLY A 411 -10.65 12.81 14.48
C GLY A 411 -9.28 12.70 13.75
N LEU A 412 -9.08 11.66 12.94
CA LEU A 412 -7.87 11.52 12.12
C LEU A 412 -7.83 12.54 10.95
N SER A 413 -8.99 13.04 10.51
CA SER A 413 -9.11 13.96 9.37
C SER A 413 -9.09 15.44 9.78
N GLU A 414 -9.37 15.73 11.06
CA GLU A 414 -9.37 17.09 11.63
C GLU A 414 -8.04 17.86 11.39
N PRO A 415 -6.84 17.25 11.56
CA PRO A 415 -5.58 17.93 11.31
C PRO A 415 -5.41 18.44 9.87
N TYR A 416 -6.16 17.89 8.92
CA TYR A 416 -6.19 18.31 7.52
C TYR A 416 -7.30 19.33 7.20
N GLY A 417 -8.05 19.76 8.22
CA GLY A 417 -9.19 20.67 8.04
C GLY A 417 -10.41 20.00 7.38
N THR A 418 -10.43 18.68 7.30
CA THR A 418 -11.54 17.92 6.70
C THR A 418 -12.61 17.62 7.73
N THR A 419 -13.83 18.08 7.49
CA THR A 419 -14.98 17.84 8.35
C THR A 419 -15.83 16.68 7.84
N LEU A 420 -16.11 15.74 8.72
CA LEU A 420 -16.99 14.59 8.46
C LEU A 420 -18.36 14.84 9.08
N ARG A 421 -19.42 14.80 8.26
CA ARG A 421 -20.81 14.74 8.72
C ARG A 421 -21.28 13.28 8.70
N VAL A 422 -21.98 12.84 9.72
CA VAL A 422 -22.56 11.51 9.79
C VAL A 422 -24.08 11.59 9.64
N ASP A 423 -24.64 10.76 8.78
CA ASP A 423 -26.07 10.62 8.57
C ASP A 423 -26.43 9.14 8.34
N ASN A 424 -27.29 8.58 9.19
CA ASN A 424 -27.72 7.19 9.13
C ASN A 424 -26.56 6.17 9.05
N GLY A 425 -25.48 6.40 9.81
CA GLY A 425 -24.29 5.53 9.85
C GLY A 425 -23.41 5.58 8.59
N VAL A 426 -23.62 6.56 7.72
CA VAL A 426 -22.75 6.87 6.57
C VAL A 426 -22.07 8.20 6.82
N GLY A 427 -20.77 8.28 6.58
CA GLY A 427 -19.99 9.51 6.65
C GLY A 427 -20.05 10.28 5.34
N TYR A 428 -20.08 11.62 5.41
CA TYR A 428 -20.09 12.51 4.26
C TYR A 428 -19.04 13.61 4.41
N ILE A 429 -18.33 13.90 3.34
CA ILE A 429 -17.47 15.08 3.19
C ILE A 429 -18.00 15.85 2.01
N ASP A 430 -18.46 17.07 2.26
CA ASP A 430 -18.91 18.01 1.24
C ASP A 430 -17.70 18.82 0.76
N LEU A 431 -17.54 19.02 -0.58
CA LEU A 431 -16.34 19.56 -1.23
C LEU A 431 -16.64 20.83 -2.01
#